data_938cd20410e4fd086d26a8ba0d1b74f4
#
_entry.id   938cd20410e4fd086d26a8ba0d1b74f4
#
_cell.length_a   1.000
_cell.length_b   1.000
_cell.length_c   1.000
_cell.angle_alpha   90.00
_cell.angle_beta   90.00
_cell.angle_gamma   90.00
#
_symmetry.space_group_name_H-M   'P 1'
#
loop_
_entity.id
_entity.type
_entity.pdbx_description
1 polymer ?
#
loop_
_entity_poly.entity_id
_entity_poly.type
_entity_poly.pdbx_seq_one_letter_code
_entity_poly.pdbx_strand_id
1 'polypeptide(L)'
;MAAIATASLVCLGGAAAQAEFELGMVIKSTTNPYYTATLKGAQIAASEVGGKVENWGPTQSTATAQIDIINNLANRHVSAIAIAPNDAAAVVPAMKRATQLGIHVITFDADSDPAGRKFYVNSATTEAIGTYGAKRLAEEMGMKGEIAIVSAQPTSANQNAWIKAFRAEMSKPEYAGFKIVDEVYGYDDEQKAFDATVALTTKYPNLTGIFAPTCPGAPAVARALETIKKNGVVKVAGTCVPSISAQYMLNDTIQVLYLWDPIKLGYVTYYAAKLMDEGKLKGEPGESFTIETGAFPGTYTINEQSEIITTEPLEYTRENYKDNPY
;
A
#
# COMPACT_ATOMS: atom_id res chain seq x y z
N MET A 1 31.79 21.26 72.33
CA MET A 1 31.68 21.62 70.92
C MET A 1 31.28 20.37 70.16
N ALA A 2 29.99 20.24 69.75
CA ALA A 2 29.48 19.11 69.00
C ALA A 2 29.44 19.52 67.52
N ALA A 3 30.17 18.78 66.67
CA ALA A 3 30.17 18.96 65.21
C ALA A 3 29.00 18.20 64.62
N ILE A 4 28.06 18.91 63.99
CA ILE A 4 26.96 18.37 63.23
C ILE A 4 27.44 18.10 61.81
N ALA A 5 27.60 16.83 61.42
CA ALA A 5 27.88 16.44 60.05
C ALA A 5 26.58 16.40 59.23
N THR A 6 26.42 17.32 58.29
CA THR A 6 25.34 17.32 57.31
C THR A 6 25.65 16.36 56.18
N ALA A 7 24.97 15.25 56.12
CA ALA A 7 25.04 14.32 54.96
C ALA A 7 24.15 14.85 53.83
N SER A 8 24.79 15.29 52.72
CA SER A 8 24.10 15.66 51.49
C SER A 8 23.70 14.39 50.73
N LEU A 9 22.42 14.13 50.66
CA LEU A 9 21.84 13.04 49.82
C LEU A 9 21.84 13.49 48.36
N VAL A 10 22.81 12.98 47.57
CA VAL A 10 22.81 13.16 46.10
C VAL A 10 21.79 12.20 45.51
N CYS A 11 20.62 12.69 45.16
CA CYS A 11 19.67 11.93 44.33
C CYS A 11 20.26 11.82 42.92
N LEU A 12 20.88 10.71 42.60
CA LEU A 12 21.14 10.27 41.23
C LEU A 12 19.81 9.95 40.59
N GLY A 13 19.21 10.97 39.91
CA GLY A 13 18.11 10.75 39.01
C GLY A 13 18.60 9.91 37.84
N GLY A 14 18.40 8.61 37.89
CA GLY A 14 18.56 7.73 36.76
C GLY A 14 17.58 8.17 35.68
N ALA A 15 18.07 8.78 34.59
CA ALA A 15 17.30 8.90 33.39
C ALA A 15 16.96 7.47 32.95
N ALA A 16 15.70 7.07 33.09
CA ALA A 16 15.23 5.82 32.49
C ALA A 16 15.57 5.91 31.00
N ALA A 17 16.40 5.00 30.52
CA ALA A 17 16.67 4.90 29.08
C ALA A 17 15.32 4.70 28.40
N GLN A 18 14.89 5.68 27.63
CA GLN A 18 13.66 5.56 26.86
C GLN A 18 13.84 4.38 25.91
N ALA A 19 12.87 3.45 25.89
CA ALA A 19 12.94 2.30 25.01
C ALA A 19 13.09 2.81 23.56
N GLU A 20 13.92 2.13 22.79
CA GLU A 20 14.11 2.47 21.37
C GLU A 20 12.78 2.32 20.63
N PHE A 21 12.41 3.30 19.81
CA PHE A 21 11.20 3.25 18.99
C PHE A 21 11.21 2.01 18.09
N GLU A 22 10.15 1.23 18.12
CA GLU A 22 9.96 0.04 17.29
C GLU A 22 8.64 0.10 16.54
N LEU A 23 8.73 0.11 15.20
CA LEU A 23 7.58 0.02 14.30
C LEU A 23 7.42 -1.41 13.77
N GLY A 24 6.30 -2.05 14.07
CA GLY A 24 5.86 -3.28 13.39
C GLY A 24 5.06 -2.92 12.13
N MET A 25 5.61 -3.16 10.94
CA MET A 25 4.87 -3.02 9.68
C MET A 25 4.20 -4.34 9.31
N VAL A 26 2.85 -4.38 9.33
CA VAL A 26 2.05 -5.56 8.99
C VAL A 26 1.56 -5.44 7.56
N ILE A 27 2.21 -6.15 6.65
CA ILE A 27 1.93 -6.14 5.21
C ILE A 27 0.91 -7.19 4.80
N LYS A 28 0.34 -7.08 3.59
CA LYS A 28 -0.66 -8.04 3.07
C LYS A 28 -0.08 -9.43 2.81
N SER A 29 1.12 -9.49 2.21
CA SER A 29 1.82 -10.74 1.90
C SER A 29 3.32 -10.51 1.74
N THR A 30 4.14 -11.44 2.23
CA THR A 30 5.59 -11.45 2.03
C THR A 30 6.00 -11.81 0.60
N THR A 31 5.09 -12.35 -0.19
CA THR A 31 5.34 -12.69 -1.60
C THR A 31 5.11 -11.52 -2.55
N ASN A 32 4.53 -10.41 -2.08
CA ASN A 32 4.30 -9.23 -2.90
C ASN A 32 5.51 -8.27 -2.84
N PRO A 33 6.28 -8.11 -3.94
CA PRO A 33 7.50 -7.30 -3.96
C PRO A 33 7.28 -5.80 -3.73
N TYR A 34 6.07 -5.29 -3.92
CA TYR A 34 5.69 -3.94 -3.57
C TYR A 34 6.05 -3.59 -2.11
N TYR A 35 5.83 -4.53 -1.18
CA TYR A 35 6.13 -4.29 0.22
C TYR A 35 7.63 -4.32 0.56
N THR A 36 8.47 -4.91 -0.29
CA THR A 36 9.93 -4.79 -0.15
C THR A 36 10.37 -3.35 -0.37
N ALA A 37 9.81 -2.68 -1.37
CA ALA A 37 10.08 -1.27 -1.63
C ALA A 37 9.53 -0.37 -0.50
N THR A 38 8.32 -0.64 -0.01
CA THR A 38 7.73 0.10 1.11
C THR A 38 8.58 -0.04 2.39
N LEU A 39 9.03 -1.25 2.71
CA LEU A 39 9.93 -1.49 3.84
C LEU A 39 11.25 -0.72 3.70
N LYS A 40 11.83 -0.67 2.49
CA LYS A 40 13.05 0.10 2.24
C LYS A 40 12.86 1.58 2.60
N GLY A 41 11.71 2.16 2.27
CA GLY A 41 11.39 3.54 2.65
C GLY A 41 11.37 3.74 4.17
N ALA A 42 10.71 2.85 4.90
CA ALA A 42 10.67 2.89 6.35
C ALA A 42 12.06 2.69 7.00
N GLN A 43 12.92 1.85 6.41
CA GLN A 43 14.30 1.65 6.85
C GLN A 43 15.16 2.90 6.63
N ILE A 44 14.99 3.62 5.51
CA ILE A 44 15.65 4.90 5.27
C ILE A 44 15.26 5.88 6.37
N ALA A 45 13.97 6.04 6.65
CA ALA A 45 13.48 6.91 7.71
C ALA A 45 14.06 6.52 9.09
N ALA A 46 14.06 5.22 9.43
CA ALA A 46 14.63 4.71 10.67
C ALA A 46 16.12 5.07 10.81
N SER A 47 16.87 5.03 9.71
CA SER A 47 18.29 5.41 9.70
C SER A 47 18.53 6.91 9.93
N GLU A 48 17.56 7.76 9.53
CA GLU A 48 17.65 9.21 9.67
C GLU A 48 17.23 9.71 11.06
N VAL A 49 16.15 9.14 11.62
CA VAL A 49 15.55 9.64 12.86
C VAL A 49 15.69 8.69 14.05
N GLY A 50 16.38 7.57 13.85
CA GLY A 50 16.58 6.55 14.89
C GLY A 50 15.38 5.64 15.10
N GLY A 51 15.60 4.55 15.85
CA GLY A 51 14.65 3.47 16.04
C GLY A 51 14.80 2.36 15.01
N LYS A 52 13.87 1.43 14.99
CA LYS A 52 13.88 0.28 14.09
C LYS A 52 12.51 -0.01 13.49
N VAL A 53 12.51 -0.69 12.38
CA VAL A 53 11.31 -1.20 11.71
C VAL A 53 11.47 -2.69 11.43
N GLU A 54 10.43 -3.45 11.74
CA GLU A 54 10.33 -4.86 11.40
C GLU A 54 9.15 -5.09 10.45
N ASN A 55 9.41 -5.86 9.40
CA ASN A 55 8.39 -6.23 8.41
C ASN A 55 7.75 -7.57 8.80
N TRP A 56 6.45 -7.55 9.02
CA TRP A 56 5.65 -8.70 9.40
C TRP A 56 4.55 -8.94 8.37
N GLY A 57 4.48 -10.12 7.81
CA GLY A 57 3.44 -10.45 6.86
C GLY A 57 3.22 -11.95 6.73
N PRO A 58 2.00 -12.35 6.38
CA PRO A 58 1.71 -13.74 6.04
C PRO A 58 2.29 -14.08 4.67
N THR A 59 2.54 -15.37 4.44
CA THR A 59 2.86 -15.88 3.10
C THR A 59 1.62 -15.98 2.21
N GLN A 60 0.43 -16.02 2.82
CA GLN A 60 -0.86 -15.97 2.14
C GLN A 60 -1.64 -14.75 2.62
N SER A 61 -2.21 -13.98 1.69
CA SER A 61 -2.97 -12.77 1.96
C SER A 61 -4.29 -13.09 2.68
N THR A 62 -4.24 -13.29 4.01
CA THR A 62 -5.43 -13.55 4.84
C THR A 62 -5.49 -12.62 6.04
N ALA A 63 -6.70 -12.16 6.39
CA ALA A 63 -6.92 -11.33 7.58
C ALA A 63 -6.60 -12.09 8.88
N THR A 64 -6.92 -13.38 8.95
CA THR A 64 -6.65 -14.21 10.13
C THR A 64 -5.18 -14.23 10.48
N ALA A 65 -4.31 -14.46 9.48
CA ALA A 65 -2.86 -14.45 9.71
C ALA A 65 -2.34 -13.06 10.14
N GLN A 66 -2.93 -11.98 9.62
CA GLN A 66 -2.58 -10.62 10.07
C GLN A 66 -3.03 -10.35 11.51
N ILE A 67 -4.19 -10.86 11.92
CA ILE A 67 -4.69 -10.75 13.31
C ILE A 67 -3.70 -11.40 14.29
N ASP A 68 -3.21 -12.59 13.96
CA ASP A 68 -2.21 -13.28 14.78
C ASP A 68 -0.90 -12.47 14.91
N ILE A 69 -0.46 -11.86 13.81
CA ILE A 69 0.72 -10.99 13.79
C ILE A 69 0.50 -9.74 14.64
N ILE A 70 -0.64 -9.05 14.50
CA ILE A 70 -0.98 -7.87 15.30
C ILE A 70 -0.99 -8.23 16.79
N ASN A 71 -1.61 -9.36 17.16
CA ASN A 71 -1.62 -9.81 18.56
C ASN A 71 -0.23 -10.14 19.09
N ASN A 72 0.65 -10.71 18.26
CA ASN A 72 2.04 -10.97 18.64
C ASN A 72 2.80 -9.66 18.92
N LEU A 73 2.73 -8.70 17.99
CA LEU A 73 3.34 -7.37 18.14
C LEU A 73 2.80 -6.64 19.37
N ALA A 74 1.48 -6.73 19.62
CA ALA A 74 0.85 -6.15 20.79
C ALA A 74 1.38 -6.76 22.11
N ASN A 75 1.57 -8.07 22.15
CA ASN A 75 2.13 -8.76 23.33
C ASN A 75 3.63 -8.43 23.52
N ARG A 76 4.37 -8.05 22.49
CA ARG A 76 5.76 -7.58 22.55
C ARG A 76 5.87 -6.11 22.98
N HIS A 77 4.74 -5.40 23.08
CA HIS A 77 4.71 -3.97 23.43
C HIS A 77 5.57 -3.10 22.51
N VAL A 78 5.48 -3.32 21.19
CA VAL A 78 6.12 -2.43 20.21
C VAL A 78 5.55 -1.01 20.32
N SER A 79 6.30 0.02 19.94
CA SER A 79 5.86 1.42 20.05
C SER A 79 4.68 1.73 19.14
N ALA A 80 4.72 1.20 17.91
CA ALA A 80 3.67 1.42 16.92
C ALA A 80 3.45 0.21 16.00
N ILE A 81 2.25 0.10 15.46
CA ILE A 81 1.87 -0.86 14.41
C ILE A 81 1.31 -0.07 13.23
N ALA A 82 1.92 -0.22 12.05
CA ALA A 82 1.36 0.21 10.78
C ALA A 82 0.88 -1.01 10.01
N ILE A 83 -0.39 -1.06 9.63
CA ILE A 83 -0.97 -2.21 8.93
C ILE A 83 -1.54 -1.84 7.57
N ALA A 84 -1.28 -2.69 6.56
CA ALA A 84 -2.00 -2.76 5.28
C ALA A 84 -2.97 -3.94 5.33
N PRO A 85 -4.25 -3.75 5.69
CA PRO A 85 -5.15 -4.86 5.95
C PRO A 85 -5.58 -5.60 4.68
N ASN A 86 -5.71 -6.93 4.79
CA ASN A 86 -6.34 -7.79 3.78
C ASN A 86 -7.88 -7.72 3.84
N ASP A 87 -8.41 -7.39 5.00
CA ASP A 87 -9.84 -7.17 5.24
C ASP A 87 -10.00 -6.01 6.23
N ALA A 88 -10.65 -4.95 5.77
CA ALA A 88 -10.77 -3.68 6.50
C ALA A 88 -11.50 -3.80 7.84
N ALA A 89 -12.47 -4.71 7.95
CA ALA A 89 -13.29 -4.90 9.14
C ALA A 89 -12.72 -5.97 10.09
N ALA A 90 -12.23 -7.07 9.51
CA ALA A 90 -11.81 -8.24 10.29
C ALA A 90 -10.63 -7.97 11.23
N VAL A 91 -9.72 -7.05 10.87
CA VAL A 91 -8.54 -6.72 11.68
C VAL A 91 -8.83 -5.76 12.84
N VAL A 92 -9.96 -5.04 12.81
CA VAL A 92 -10.31 -3.98 13.78
C VAL A 92 -10.27 -4.42 15.24
N PRO A 93 -10.78 -5.59 15.63
CA PRO A 93 -10.71 -6.02 17.03
C PRO A 93 -9.28 -6.15 17.55
N ALA A 94 -8.36 -6.69 16.75
CA ALA A 94 -6.94 -6.82 17.11
C ALA A 94 -6.25 -5.45 17.18
N MET A 95 -6.55 -4.54 16.25
CA MET A 95 -6.05 -3.16 16.25
C MET A 95 -6.49 -2.40 17.49
N LYS A 96 -7.78 -2.48 17.87
CA LYS A 96 -8.31 -1.87 19.10
C LYS A 96 -7.64 -2.43 20.36
N ARG A 97 -7.39 -3.75 20.40
CA ARG A 97 -6.66 -4.36 21.51
C ARG A 97 -5.24 -3.79 21.62
N ALA A 98 -4.51 -3.65 20.49
CA ALA A 98 -3.19 -3.04 20.48
C ALA A 98 -3.22 -1.59 21.02
N THR A 99 -4.20 -0.79 20.57
CA THR A 99 -4.41 0.59 21.07
C THR A 99 -4.70 0.63 22.57
N GLN A 100 -5.50 -0.31 23.10
CA GLN A 100 -5.78 -0.40 24.55
C GLN A 100 -4.53 -0.75 25.38
N LEU A 101 -3.52 -1.37 24.77
CA LEU A 101 -2.21 -1.63 25.38
C LEU A 101 -1.23 -0.45 25.24
N GLY A 102 -1.70 0.70 24.72
CA GLY A 102 -0.89 1.91 24.56
C GLY A 102 -0.07 1.99 23.29
N ILE A 103 -0.27 1.06 22.35
CA ILE A 103 0.45 1.03 21.06
C ILE A 103 -0.22 1.97 20.06
N HIS A 104 0.57 2.76 19.35
CA HIS A 104 0.06 3.60 18.27
C HIS A 104 -0.29 2.73 17.05
N VAL A 105 -1.55 2.80 16.59
CA VAL A 105 -2.01 2.00 15.45
C VAL A 105 -2.47 2.90 14.32
N ILE A 106 -1.82 2.76 13.17
CA ILE A 106 -2.13 3.45 11.91
C ILE A 106 -2.28 2.44 10.79
N THR A 107 -2.90 2.86 9.69
CA THR A 107 -2.93 2.08 8.45
C THR A 107 -2.03 2.72 7.38
N PHE A 108 -1.56 1.93 6.44
CA PHE A 108 -0.84 2.38 5.26
C PHE A 108 -1.21 1.53 4.04
N ASP A 109 -1.04 2.04 2.82
CA ASP A 109 -1.34 1.35 1.55
C ASP A 109 -2.82 0.95 1.39
N ALA A 110 -3.39 0.27 2.35
CA ALA A 110 -4.80 -0.06 2.43
C ALA A 110 -5.37 0.37 3.78
N ASP A 111 -6.62 0.85 3.79
CA ASP A 111 -7.26 1.31 5.02
C ASP A 111 -8.10 0.22 5.70
N SER A 112 -8.29 0.35 7.01
CA SER A 112 -9.27 -0.38 7.80
C SER A 112 -10.52 0.45 8.02
N ASP A 113 -11.53 -0.12 8.68
CA ASP A 113 -12.55 0.69 9.33
C ASP A 113 -11.88 1.73 10.27
N PRO A 114 -12.26 3.02 10.17
CA PRO A 114 -11.63 4.09 10.95
C PRO A 114 -11.62 3.85 12.47
N ALA A 115 -12.54 3.02 12.99
CA ALA A 115 -12.58 2.66 14.40
C ALA A 115 -11.35 1.84 14.88
N GLY A 116 -10.54 1.31 13.97
CA GLY A 116 -9.36 0.49 14.27
C GLY A 116 -8.05 1.28 14.30
N ARG A 117 -8.00 2.47 13.70
CA ARG A 117 -6.76 3.21 13.47
C ARG A 117 -6.86 4.66 13.88
N LYS A 118 -5.72 5.34 13.99
CA LYS A 118 -5.67 6.77 14.23
C LYS A 118 -5.83 7.58 12.95
N PHE A 119 -4.99 7.30 11.92
CA PHE A 119 -5.09 7.83 10.57
C PHE A 119 -4.52 6.83 9.56
N TYR A 120 -4.73 7.12 8.29
CA TYR A 120 -4.28 6.32 7.16
C TYR A 120 -3.19 7.05 6.36
N VAL A 121 -2.06 6.39 6.10
CA VAL A 121 -1.04 6.89 5.18
C VAL A 121 -1.31 6.27 3.81
N ASN A 122 -1.91 7.07 2.94
CA ASN A 122 -2.34 6.66 1.61
C ASN A 122 -1.30 7.01 0.55
N SER A 123 -1.16 6.15 -0.42
CA SER A 123 -0.20 6.32 -1.52
C SER A 123 -0.59 7.49 -2.41
N ALA A 124 -1.78 7.43 -3.00
CA ALA A 124 -2.40 8.44 -3.83
C ALA A 124 -3.91 8.39 -3.62
N THR A 125 -4.64 9.41 -4.06
CA THR A 125 -6.09 9.38 -3.90
C THR A 125 -6.70 8.20 -4.66
N THR A 126 -7.68 7.57 -4.03
CA THR A 126 -8.43 6.45 -4.62
C THR A 126 -8.97 6.79 -6.02
N GLU A 127 -9.51 8.02 -6.15
CA GLU A 127 -10.06 8.51 -7.41
C GLU A 127 -8.97 8.64 -8.48
N ALA A 128 -7.82 9.21 -8.14
CA ALA A 128 -6.71 9.38 -9.08
C ALA A 128 -6.24 8.03 -9.64
N ILE A 129 -6.09 7.01 -8.78
CA ILE A 129 -5.60 5.68 -9.20
C ILE A 129 -6.60 5.01 -10.17
N GLY A 130 -7.88 4.93 -9.80
CA GLY A 130 -8.89 4.26 -10.62
C GLY A 130 -9.18 5.01 -11.93
N THR A 131 -9.30 6.33 -11.86
CA THR A 131 -9.55 7.18 -13.04
C THR A 131 -8.37 7.14 -14.01
N TYR A 132 -7.13 7.16 -13.50
CA TYR A 132 -5.94 7.06 -14.34
C TYR A 132 -5.94 5.77 -15.16
N GLY A 133 -6.11 4.62 -14.49
CA GLY A 133 -6.17 3.33 -15.16
C GLY A 133 -7.28 3.23 -16.19
N ALA A 134 -8.47 3.81 -15.92
CA ALA A 134 -9.59 3.82 -16.83
C ALA A 134 -9.31 4.62 -18.11
N LYS A 135 -8.85 5.86 -17.97
CA LYS A 135 -8.53 6.75 -19.10
C LYS A 135 -7.45 6.16 -19.99
N ARG A 136 -6.33 5.74 -19.38
CA ARG A 136 -5.20 5.23 -20.13
C ARG A 136 -5.53 3.91 -20.85
N LEU A 137 -6.25 2.98 -20.17
CA LEU A 137 -6.70 1.75 -20.82
C LEU A 137 -7.65 2.03 -21.99
N ALA A 138 -8.59 2.95 -21.82
CA ALA A 138 -9.52 3.31 -22.88
C ALA A 138 -8.83 3.90 -24.12
N GLU A 139 -7.82 4.74 -23.93
CA GLU A 139 -6.98 5.29 -25.00
C GLU A 139 -6.26 4.16 -25.76
N GLU A 140 -5.61 3.23 -25.06
CA GLU A 140 -4.92 2.10 -25.65
C GLU A 140 -5.85 1.13 -26.41
N MET A 141 -7.10 1.06 -26.00
CA MET A 141 -8.15 0.24 -26.66
C MET A 141 -8.85 0.93 -27.82
N GLY A 142 -8.53 2.19 -28.13
CA GLY A 142 -9.20 2.97 -29.20
C GLY A 142 -10.67 3.26 -28.89
N MET A 143 -10.96 3.54 -27.62
CA MET A 143 -12.26 4.03 -27.10
C MET A 143 -13.44 3.06 -27.25
N LYS A 144 -13.20 1.74 -27.33
CA LYS A 144 -14.25 0.71 -27.37
C LYS A 144 -13.72 -0.68 -27.02
N GLY A 145 -14.62 -1.57 -26.60
CA GLY A 145 -14.32 -2.99 -26.40
C GLY A 145 -14.85 -3.58 -25.09
N GLU A 146 -14.51 -4.83 -24.84
CA GLU A 146 -14.83 -5.53 -23.61
C GLU A 146 -13.64 -5.51 -22.66
N ILE A 147 -13.90 -5.16 -21.39
CA ILE A 147 -12.90 -5.07 -20.33
C ILE A 147 -13.24 -6.06 -19.23
N ALA A 148 -12.24 -6.81 -18.76
CA ALA A 148 -12.30 -7.56 -17.50
C ALA A 148 -11.39 -6.92 -16.44
N ILE A 149 -11.66 -7.23 -15.17
CA ILE A 149 -10.86 -6.79 -14.03
C ILE A 149 -10.27 -8.01 -13.35
N VAL A 150 -8.94 -7.98 -13.09
CA VAL A 150 -8.25 -9.02 -12.33
C VAL A 150 -7.70 -8.39 -11.06
N SER A 151 -8.42 -8.55 -9.95
CA SER A 151 -8.12 -7.97 -8.65
C SER A 151 -7.46 -8.97 -7.69
N ALA A 152 -7.05 -8.53 -6.49
CA ALA A 152 -6.52 -9.45 -5.47
C ALA A 152 -7.65 -10.22 -4.79
N GLN A 153 -8.46 -9.60 -3.97
CA GLN A 153 -9.51 -10.30 -3.21
C GLN A 153 -10.75 -9.41 -3.03
N PRO A 154 -11.93 -10.04 -2.80
CA PRO A 154 -13.19 -9.32 -2.59
C PRO A 154 -13.17 -8.35 -1.41
N THR A 155 -12.30 -8.57 -0.42
CA THR A 155 -12.19 -7.78 0.82
C THR A 155 -11.07 -6.74 0.80
N SER A 156 -10.31 -6.61 -0.31
CA SER A 156 -9.25 -5.62 -0.46
C SER A 156 -9.81 -4.20 -0.61
N ALA A 157 -9.87 -3.45 0.47
CA ALA A 157 -10.52 -2.14 0.55
C ALA A 157 -9.98 -1.14 -0.50
N ASN A 158 -8.65 -1.01 -0.63
CA ASN A 158 -8.00 -0.11 -1.57
C ASN A 158 -8.36 -0.47 -3.03
N GLN A 159 -8.19 -1.72 -3.43
CA GLN A 159 -8.48 -2.16 -4.80
C GLN A 159 -9.97 -2.03 -5.15
N ASN A 160 -10.86 -2.40 -4.23
CA ASN A 160 -12.30 -2.21 -4.41
C ASN A 160 -12.65 -0.73 -4.62
N ALA A 161 -11.98 0.18 -3.90
CA ALA A 161 -12.17 1.61 -4.05
C ALA A 161 -11.64 2.12 -5.41
N TRP A 162 -10.46 1.66 -5.85
CA TRP A 162 -9.93 1.97 -7.20
C TRP A 162 -10.79 1.42 -8.32
N ILE A 163 -11.30 0.18 -8.19
CA ILE A 163 -12.23 -0.43 -9.14
C ILE A 163 -13.54 0.35 -9.21
N LYS A 164 -14.05 0.83 -8.06
CA LYS A 164 -15.23 1.70 -8.02
C LYS A 164 -14.98 3.01 -8.79
N ALA A 165 -13.83 3.66 -8.61
CA ALA A 165 -13.45 4.86 -9.33
C ALA A 165 -13.26 4.58 -10.85
N PHE A 166 -12.61 3.46 -11.20
CA PHE A 166 -12.49 2.97 -12.57
C PHE A 166 -13.87 2.81 -13.23
N ARG A 167 -14.81 2.13 -12.58
CA ARG A 167 -16.18 1.94 -13.09
C ARG A 167 -16.94 3.25 -13.22
N ALA A 168 -16.77 4.17 -12.26
CA ALA A 168 -17.39 5.49 -12.30
C ALA A 168 -16.89 6.30 -13.50
N GLU A 169 -15.58 6.28 -13.78
CA GLU A 169 -15.00 6.91 -14.96
C GLU A 169 -15.56 6.29 -16.25
N MET A 170 -15.53 4.95 -16.35
CA MET A 170 -16.01 4.21 -17.53
C MET A 170 -17.53 4.32 -17.76
N SER A 171 -18.29 4.83 -16.79
CA SER A 171 -19.74 5.08 -16.94
C SER A 171 -20.07 6.42 -17.61
N LYS A 172 -19.09 7.27 -17.87
CA LYS A 172 -19.28 8.56 -18.53
C LYS A 172 -19.63 8.37 -20.01
N PRO A 173 -20.38 9.31 -20.63
CA PRO A 173 -20.83 9.18 -22.02
C PRO A 173 -19.74 8.95 -23.06
N GLU A 174 -18.54 9.52 -22.85
CA GLU A 174 -17.39 9.33 -23.72
C GLU A 174 -16.90 7.89 -23.79
N TYR A 175 -17.21 7.07 -22.79
CA TYR A 175 -16.82 5.65 -22.72
C TYR A 175 -17.97 4.69 -23.05
N ALA A 176 -19.06 5.16 -23.68
CA ALA A 176 -20.23 4.33 -24.05
C ALA A 176 -19.89 3.14 -24.96
N GLY A 177 -18.71 3.15 -25.62
CA GLY A 177 -18.22 2.05 -26.45
C GLY A 177 -17.65 0.86 -25.66
N PHE A 178 -17.56 0.96 -24.32
CA PHE A 178 -16.98 -0.09 -23.47
C PHE A 178 -18.04 -0.88 -22.72
N LYS A 179 -17.69 -2.13 -22.43
CA LYS A 179 -18.45 -3.01 -21.54
C LYS A 179 -17.50 -3.71 -20.56
N ILE A 180 -17.69 -3.50 -19.27
CA ILE A 180 -17.00 -4.30 -18.25
C ILE A 180 -17.77 -5.62 -18.09
N VAL A 181 -17.13 -6.73 -18.51
CA VAL A 181 -17.80 -8.03 -18.65
C VAL A 181 -17.66 -8.92 -17.43
N ASP A 182 -16.55 -8.79 -16.67
CA ASP A 182 -16.30 -9.62 -15.49
C ASP A 182 -15.29 -8.97 -14.52
N GLU A 183 -15.29 -9.47 -13.28
CA GLU A 183 -14.31 -9.17 -12.26
C GLU A 183 -13.92 -10.46 -11.56
N VAL A 184 -12.63 -10.80 -11.54
CA VAL A 184 -12.08 -12.01 -10.95
C VAL A 184 -10.95 -11.69 -9.97
N TYR A 185 -10.60 -12.65 -9.14
CA TYR A 185 -9.66 -12.45 -8.04
C TYR A 185 -8.51 -13.46 -8.09
N GLY A 186 -7.27 -12.92 -8.09
CA GLY A 186 -6.04 -13.71 -8.08
C GLY A 186 -5.46 -13.93 -6.67
N TYR A 187 -6.04 -13.32 -5.62
CA TYR A 187 -5.63 -13.46 -4.22
C TYR A 187 -4.16 -13.10 -3.94
N ASP A 188 -3.61 -12.12 -4.67
CA ASP A 188 -2.18 -11.77 -4.67
C ASP A 188 -1.26 -13.00 -4.90
N ASP A 189 -1.75 -13.96 -5.67
CA ASP A 189 -1.08 -15.19 -6.08
C ASP A 189 -0.92 -15.17 -7.61
N GLU A 190 0.31 -15.24 -8.09
CA GLU A 190 0.63 -15.15 -9.53
C GLU A 190 -0.02 -16.29 -10.34
N GLN A 191 -0.06 -17.51 -9.80
CA GLN A 191 -0.63 -18.63 -10.54
C GLN A 191 -2.13 -18.52 -10.65
N LYS A 192 -2.81 -18.11 -9.57
CA LYS A 192 -4.27 -17.90 -9.61
C LYS A 192 -4.66 -16.76 -10.55
N ALA A 193 -3.90 -15.66 -10.56
CA ALA A 193 -4.14 -14.55 -11.49
C ALA A 193 -3.90 -14.97 -12.95
N PHE A 194 -2.86 -15.79 -13.21
CA PHE A 194 -2.60 -16.39 -14.51
C PHE A 194 -3.80 -17.27 -14.97
N ASP A 195 -4.22 -18.21 -14.13
CA ASP A 195 -5.30 -19.15 -14.44
C ASP A 195 -6.63 -18.42 -14.66
N ALA A 196 -6.92 -17.40 -13.82
CA ALA A 196 -8.08 -16.54 -13.97
C ALA A 196 -8.08 -15.79 -15.31
N THR A 197 -6.92 -15.30 -15.75
CA THR A 197 -6.76 -14.60 -17.04
C THR A 197 -7.02 -15.55 -18.21
N VAL A 198 -6.49 -16.78 -18.19
CA VAL A 198 -6.78 -17.79 -19.22
C VAL A 198 -8.26 -18.10 -19.27
N ALA A 199 -8.90 -18.29 -18.11
CA ALA A 199 -10.33 -18.54 -18.01
C ALA A 199 -11.18 -17.38 -18.57
N LEU A 200 -10.82 -16.12 -18.26
CA LEU A 200 -11.48 -14.92 -18.79
C LEU A 200 -11.43 -14.86 -20.31
N THR A 201 -10.25 -15.09 -20.91
CA THR A 201 -10.09 -15.03 -22.37
C THR A 201 -10.81 -16.14 -23.11
N THR A 202 -11.06 -17.26 -22.43
CA THR A 202 -11.87 -18.38 -22.95
C THR A 202 -13.38 -18.05 -22.85
N LYS A 203 -13.81 -17.51 -21.71
CA LYS A 203 -15.21 -17.17 -21.42
C LYS A 203 -15.69 -15.98 -22.26
N TYR A 204 -14.79 -15.01 -22.51
CA TYR A 204 -15.06 -13.79 -23.26
C TYR A 204 -14.15 -13.68 -24.48
N PRO A 205 -14.49 -14.32 -25.61
CA PRO A 205 -13.63 -14.35 -26.81
C PRO A 205 -13.39 -12.96 -27.42
N ASN A 206 -14.28 -11.99 -27.15
CA ASN A 206 -14.19 -10.61 -27.60
C ASN A 206 -13.49 -9.68 -26.58
N LEU A 207 -12.90 -10.23 -25.51
CA LEU A 207 -12.17 -9.47 -24.51
C LEU A 207 -10.97 -8.76 -25.17
N THR A 208 -10.90 -7.43 -25.01
CA THR A 208 -9.84 -6.59 -25.59
C THR A 208 -9.12 -5.73 -24.57
N GLY A 209 -9.56 -5.71 -23.31
CA GLY A 209 -8.88 -5.01 -22.23
C GLY A 209 -8.93 -5.72 -20.90
N ILE A 210 -7.85 -5.58 -20.10
CA ILE A 210 -7.80 -6.02 -18.71
C ILE A 210 -7.27 -4.89 -17.85
N PHE A 211 -8.00 -4.58 -16.77
CA PHE A 211 -7.52 -3.75 -15.67
C PHE A 211 -7.05 -4.66 -14.53
N ALA A 212 -5.76 -4.57 -14.18
CA ALA A 212 -5.11 -5.41 -13.17
C ALA A 212 -4.51 -4.56 -12.04
N PRO A 213 -5.32 -4.03 -11.08
CA PRO A 213 -4.87 -3.13 -10.02
C PRO A 213 -4.18 -3.87 -8.86
N THR A 214 -3.26 -4.77 -9.15
CA THR A 214 -2.49 -5.53 -8.14
C THR A 214 -1.14 -5.95 -8.67
N CYS A 215 -0.09 -5.79 -7.86
CA CYS A 215 1.28 -6.01 -8.31
C CYS A 215 1.55 -7.48 -8.69
N PRO A 216 1.16 -8.53 -7.94
CA PRO A 216 1.33 -9.90 -8.43
C PRO A 216 0.44 -10.21 -9.63
N GLY A 217 -0.71 -9.56 -9.75
CA GLY A 217 -1.68 -9.81 -10.81
C GLY A 217 -1.26 -9.25 -12.18
N ALA A 218 -0.76 -8.03 -12.26
CA ALA A 218 -0.43 -7.40 -13.55
C ALA A 218 0.61 -8.20 -14.36
N PRO A 219 1.78 -8.60 -13.82
CA PRO A 219 2.73 -9.47 -14.54
C PRO A 219 2.16 -10.87 -14.81
N ALA A 220 1.31 -11.42 -13.95
CA ALA A 220 0.68 -12.72 -14.19
C ALA A 220 -0.32 -12.67 -15.35
N VAL A 221 -1.12 -11.59 -15.44
CA VAL A 221 -1.99 -11.31 -16.59
C VAL A 221 -1.16 -11.25 -17.88
N ALA A 222 -0.07 -10.49 -17.86
CA ALA A 222 0.81 -10.37 -19.04
C ALA A 222 1.39 -11.73 -19.47
N ARG A 223 1.93 -12.50 -18.52
CA ARG A 223 2.46 -13.85 -18.78
C ARG A 223 1.38 -14.80 -19.36
N ALA A 224 0.15 -14.71 -18.86
CA ALA A 224 -0.95 -15.49 -19.39
C ALA A 224 -1.26 -15.12 -20.85
N LEU A 225 -1.36 -13.81 -21.14
CA LEU A 225 -1.61 -13.33 -22.51
C LEU A 225 -0.50 -13.73 -23.49
N GLU A 226 0.77 -13.69 -23.08
CA GLU A 226 1.88 -14.19 -23.89
C GLU A 226 1.73 -15.70 -24.17
N THR A 227 1.44 -16.48 -23.14
CA THR A 227 1.28 -17.94 -23.23
C THR A 227 0.18 -18.34 -24.22
N ILE A 228 -0.94 -17.62 -24.21
CA ILE A 228 -2.08 -17.90 -25.11
C ILE A 228 -2.03 -17.09 -26.42
N LYS A 229 -0.93 -16.36 -26.67
CA LYS A 229 -0.68 -15.53 -27.88
C LYS A 229 -1.75 -14.45 -28.09
N LYS A 230 -2.16 -13.80 -27.01
CA LYS A 230 -3.10 -12.65 -27.01
C LYS A 230 -2.43 -11.34 -26.56
N ASN A 231 -1.12 -11.34 -26.31
CA ASN A 231 -0.35 -10.12 -26.04
C ASN A 231 -0.50 -9.11 -27.19
N GLY A 232 -0.67 -7.83 -26.85
CA GLY A 232 -0.95 -6.77 -27.83
C GLY A 232 -2.39 -6.76 -28.40
N VAL A 233 -3.10 -7.89 -28.40
CA VAL A 233 -4.52 -7.98 -28.78
C VAL A 233 -5.41 -7.58 -27.61
N VAL A 234 -5.16 -8.15 -26.42
CA VAL A 234 -5.79 -7.72 -25.17
C VAL A 234 -4.89 -6.69 -24.51
N LYS A 235 -5.35 -5.46 -24.39
CA LYS A 235 -4.62 -4.36 -23.76
C LYS A 235 -4.66 -4.48 -22.24
N VAL A 236 -3.59 -4.12 -21.57
CA VAL A 236 -3.47 -4.24 -20.12
C VAL A 236 -3.10 -2.89 -19.52
N ALA A 237 -3.89 -2.44 -18.54
CA ALA A 237 -3.49 -1.43 -17.58
C ALA A 237 -3.32 -2.09 -16.22
N GLY A 238 -2.14 -1.96 -15.61
CA GLY A 238 -1.83 -2.62 -14.36
C GLY A 238 -0.95 -1.79 -13.44
N THR A 239 -1.06 -2.09 -12.14
CA THR A 239 -0.24 -1.47 -11.10
C THR A 239 0.82 -2.46 -10.62
N CYS A 240 2.09 -2.16 -10.80
CA CYS A 240 3.18 -2.96 -10.24
C CYS A 240 4.50 -2.22 -10.22
N VAL A 241 5.43 -2.71 -9.40
CA VAL A 241 6.82 -2.23 -9.36
C VAL A 241 7.56 -2.60 -10.67
N PRO A 242 8.38 -1.70 -11.20
CA PRO A 242 9.11 -1.95 -12.46
C PRO A 242 10.04 -3.16 -12.41
N SER A 243 10.61 -3.49 -11.25
CA SER A 243 11.59 -4.59 -11.11
C SER A 243 11.09 -5.94 -11.64
N ILE A 244 9.77 -6.20 -11.58
CA ILE A 244 9.20 -7.47 -12.07
C ILE A 244 8.25 -7.29 -13.26
N SER A 245 7.83 -6.08 -13.56
CA SER A 245 6.80 -5.82 -14.59
C SER A 245 7.31 -5.07 -15.81
N ALA A 246 8.47 -4.39 -15.72
CA ALA A 246 9.01 -3.59 -16.84
C ALA A 246 9.25 -4.41 -18.11
N GLN A 247 9.63 -5.69 -18.00
CA GLN A 247 9.80 -6.55 -19.17
C GLN A 247 8.52 -6.63 -20.03
N TYR A 248 7.35 -6.68 -19.42
CA TYR A 248 6.05 -6.76 -20.10
C TYR A 248 5.62 -5.42 -20.70
N MET A 249 6.06 -4.31 -20.12
CA MET A 249 5.90 -2.98 -20.70
C MET A 249 6.87 -2.81 -21.91
N LEU A 250 8.13 -3.26 -21.77
CA LEU A 250 9.14 -3.13 -22.81
C LEU A 250 8.84 -3.95 -24.07
N ASN A 251 8.10 -5.05 -23.94
CA ASN A 251 7.67 -5.90 -25.06
C ASN A 251 6.21 -5.66 -25.47
N ASP A 252 5.61 -4.57 -25.00
CA ASP A 252 4.23 -4.14 -25.32
C ASP A 252 3.14 -5.16 -24.94
N THR A 253 3.35 -6.00 -23.93
CA THR A 253 2.32 -6.86 -23.36
C THR A 253 1.48 -6.10 -22.32
N ILE A 254 2.09 -5.23 -21.52
CA ILE A 254 1.40 -4.24 -20.69
C ILE A 254 1.56 -2.88 -21.35
N GLN A 255 0.47 -2.25 -21.77
CA GLN A 255 0.49 -0.94 -22.41
C GLN A 255 0.56 0.20 -21.40
N VAL A 256 -0.10 0.03 -20.24
CA VAL A 256 -0.15 1.03 -19.19
C VAL A 256 0.33 0.39 -17.88
N LEU A 257 1.57 0.64 -17.54
CA LEU A 257 2.14 0.26 -16.25
C LEU A 257 2.29 1.51 -15.41
N TYR A 258 1.60 1.57 -14.27
CA TYR A 258 1.67 2.71 -13.39
C TYR A 258 1.67 2.30 -11.92
N LEU A 259 2.16 3.18 -11.09
CA LEU A 259 2.15 3.01 -9.65
C LEU A 259 2.25 4.40 -9.01
N TRP A 260 2.55 4.47 -7.77
CA TRP A 260 2.99 5.59 -6.94
C TRP A 260 4.36 5.26 -6.36
N ASP A 261 4.94 6.13 -5.55
CA ASP A 261 6.23 5.84 -4.92
C ASP A 261 6.05 5.03 -3.62
N PRO A 262 6.33 3.71 -3.61
CA PRO A 262 6.20 2.88 -2.41
C PRO A 262 7.29 3.16 -1.38
N ILE A 263 8.46 3.65 -1.80
CA ILE A 263 9.54 4.03 -0.87
C ILE A 263 9.09 5.25 -0.07
N LYS A 264 8.54 6.28 -0.73
CA LYS A 264 8.01 7.46 -0.04
C LYS A 264 6.87 7.11 0.90
N LEU A 265 5.97 6.20 0.50
CA LEU A 265 4.90 5.70 1.35
C LEU A 265 5.45 5.13 2.66
N GLY A 266 6.39 4.19 2.60
CA GLY A 266 6.99 3.58 3.78
C GLY A 266 7.75 4.57 4.65
N TYR A 267 8.45 5.49 4.01
CA TYR A 267 9.21 6.57 4.68
C TYR A 267 8.28 7.47 5.50
N VAL A 268 7.21 7.99 4.90
CA VAL A 268 6.24 8.85 5.58
C VAL A 268 5.49 8.09 6.68
N THR A 269 5.18 6.81 6.45
CA THR A 269 4.55 5.95 7.46
C THR A 269 5.41 5.83 8.72
N TYR A 270 6.71 5.61 8.56
CA TYR A 270 7.64 5.53 9.69
C TYR A 270 7.74 6.85 10.45
N TYR A 271 7.95 7.98 9.72
CA TYR A 271 8.04 9.31 10.34
C TYR A 271 6.78 9.65 11.14
N ALA A 272 5.62 9.46 10.55
CA ALA A 272 4.35 9.75 11.21
C ALA A 272 4.16 8.93 12.50
N ALA A 273 4.45 7.60 12.44
CA ALA A 273 4.36 6.73 13.60
C ALA A 273 5.34 7.13 14.72
N LYS A 274 6.58 7.51 14.35
CA LYS A 274 7.59 7.96 15.31
C LYS A 274 7.21 9.29 15.96
N LEU A 275 6.68 10.25 15.19
CA LEU A 275 6.22 11.53 15.73
C LEU A 275 5.03 11.35 16.69
N MET A 276 4.19 10.34 16.50
CA MET A 276 3.14 9.98 17.47
C MET A 276 3.75 9.47 18.78
N ASP A 277 4.73 8.57 18.70
CA ASP A 277 5.43 8.03 19.88
C ASP A 277 6.15 9.13 20.67
N GLU A 278 6.70 10.13 19.98
CA GLU A 278 7.33 11.30 20.58
C GLU A 278 6.33 12.35 21.10
N GLY A 279 5.02 12.14 20.92
CA GLY A 279 3.97 13.10 21.30
C GLY A 279 3.94 14.38 20.48
N LYS A 280 4.66 14.42 19.33
CA LYS A 280 4.73 15.56 18.40
C LYS A 280 3.60 15.57 17.37
N LEU A 281 2.93 14.45 17.17
CA LEU A 281 1.76 14.27 16.30
C LEU A 281 0.68 13.52 17.08
N LYS A 282 -0.52 14.12 17.20
CA LYS A 282 -1.67 13.48 17.86
C LYS A 282 -2.44 12.57 16.91
N GLY A 283 -2.29 12.80 15.60
CA GLY A 283 -2.97 12.07 14.54
C GLY A 283 -4.39 12.55 14.28
N GLU A 284 -4.68 13.83 14.55
CA GLU A 284 -5.99 14.42 14.32
C GLU A 284 -6.07 15.10 12.93
N PRO A 285 -7.25 15.14 12.30
CA PRO A 285 -7.46 15.91 11.07
C PRO A 285 -7.01 17.37 11.21
N GLY A 286 -6.35 17.90 10.18
CA GLY A 286 -5.78 19.24 10.14
C GLY A 286 -4.36 19.34 10.71
N GLU A 287 -3.87 18.33 11.43
CA GLU A 287 -2.47 18.34 11.88
C GLU A 287 -1.51 18.11 10.72
N SER A 288 -0.36 18.75 10.79
CA SER A 288 0.72 18.63 9.79
C SER A 288 2.06 18.44 10.48
N PHE A 289 2.96 17.76 9.81
CA PHE A 289 4.38 17.72 10.18
C PHE A 289 5.25 18.00 8.95
N THR A 290 6.41 18.58 9.19
CA THR A 290 7.37 18.89 8.12
C THR A 290 8.65 18.10 8.33
N ILE A 291 9.10 17.45 7.27
CA ILE A 291 10.41 16.82 7.17
C ILE A 291 11.30 17.84 6.44
N GLU A 292 12.18 18.51 7.19
CA GLU A 292 13.03 19.59 6.65
C GLU A 292 14.14 19.02 5.74
N THR A 293 14.71 17.89 6.15
CA THR A 293 15.84 17.23 5.46
C THR A 293 15.65 15.72 5.48
N GLY A 294 16.25 15.03 4.53
CA GLY A 294 16.16 13.58 4.40
C GLY A 294 15.78 13.16 2.98
N ALA A 295 15.42 11.90 2.81
CA ALA A 295 15.14 11.35 1.49
C ALA A 295 13.88 11.96 0.83
N PHE A 296 12.86 12.32 1.63
CA PHE A 296 11.61 12.90 1.12
C PHE A 296 11.19 14.12 1.94
N PRO A 297 11.89 15.27 1.79
CA PRO A 297 11.52 16.51 2.47
C PRO A 297 10.16 17.00 1.98
N GLY A 298 9.38 17.61 2.89
CA GLY A 298 8.07 18.15 2.58
C GLY A 298 7.16 18.26 3.79
N THR A 299 6.01 18.90 3.61
CA THR A 299 4.97 19.00 4.62
C THR A 299 3.86 17.99 4.32
N TYR A 300 3.52 17.19 5.31
CA TYR A 300 2.51 16.14 5.24
C TYR A 300 1.36 16.48 6.19
N THR A 301 0.15 16.53 5.66
CA THR A 301 -1.05 16.94 6.39
C THR A 301 -2.03 15.78 6.50
N ILE A 302 -2.58 15.55 7.68
CA ILE A 302 -3.71 14.65 7.89
C ILE A 302 -4.97 15.43 7.45
N ASN A 303 -5.59 15.00 6.36
CA ASN A 303 -6.77 15.66 5.81
C ASN A 303 -8.04 15.37 6.63
N GLU A 304 -9.17 15.97 6.21
CA GLU A 304 -10.48 15.81 6.88
C GLU A 304 -11.02 14.36 6.88
N GLN A 305 -10.48 13.51 6.01
CA GLN A 305 -10.78 12.06 5.95
C GLN A 305 -9.86 11.24 6.86
N SER A 306 -9.01 11.91 7.67
CA SER A 306 -7.96 11.27 8.48
C SER A 306 -6.96 10.49 7.62
N GLU A 307 -6.51 11.09 6.51
CA GLU A 307 -5.54 10.50 5.59
C GLU A 307 -4.36 11.44 5.32
N ILE A 308 -3.18 10.89 5.13
CA ILE A 308 -2.01 11.55 4.57
C ILE A 308 -1.81 11.02 3.15
N ILE A 309 -1.93 11.87 2.13
CA ILE A 309 -1.64 11.51 0.74
C ILE A 309 -0.14 11.74 0.48
N THR A 310 0.57 10.71 0.05
CA THR A 310 2.04 10.80 -0.08
C THR A 310 2.51 11.12 -1.50
N THR A 311 1.80 10.65 -2.54
CA THR A 311 2.19 10.81 -3.94
C THR A 311 0.98 10.93 -4.87
N GLU A 312 1.24 10.94 -6.16
CA GLU A 312 0.26 10.82 -7.24
C GLU A 312 0.61 9.60 -8.11
N PRO A 313 -0.32 9.09 -8.93
CA PRO A 313 0.00 8.04 -9.90
C PRO A 313 1.10 8.47 -10.86
N LEU A 314 2.07 7.59 -11.06
CA LEU A 314 3.18 7.74 -12.00
C LEU A 314 3.13 6.61 -13.03
N GLU A 315 3.02 6.94 -14.30
CA GLU A 315 3.15 5.96 -15.39
C GLU A 315 4.63 5.68 -15.66
N TYR A 316 4.97 4.40 -15.74
CA TYR A 316 6.29 3.96 -16.15
C TYR A 316 6.34 3.82 -17.67
N THR A 317 7.39 4.38 -18.24
CA THR A 317 7.68 4.37 -19.67
C THR A 317 9.08 3.80 -19.92
N ARG A 318 9.42 3.59 -21.19
CA ARG A 318 10.78 3.16 -21.60
C ARG A 318 11.87 4.12 -21.15
N GLU A 319 11.53 5.40 -20.96
CA GLU A 319 12.44 6.46 -20.58
C GLU A 319 12.67 6.52 -19.07
N ASN A 320 11.59 6.31 -18.25
CA ASN A 320 11.63 6.62 -16.82
C ASN A 320 11.65 5.41 -15.87
N TYR A 321 11.40 4.18 -16.35
CA TYR A 321 11.25 3.02 -15.46
C TYR A 321 12.53 2.70 -14.65
N LYS A 322 13.71 3.06 -15.18
CA LYS A 322 15.00 2.85 -14.50
C LYS A 322 15.25 3.83 -13.36
N ASP A 323 14.56 4.96 -13.37
CA ASP A 323 14.66 5.97 -12.31
C ASP A 323 13.92 5.53 -11.03
N ASN A 324 13.12 4.47 -11.15
CA ASN A 324 12.31 3.87 -10.08
C ASN A 324 12.70 2.38 -9.87
N PRO A 325 13.89 2.09 -9.33
CA PRO A 325 14.48 0.74 -9.26
C PRO A 325 13.92 -0.09 -8.09
N TYR A 326 12.64 -0.20 -7.96
CA TYR A 326 11.97 -1.02 -6.95
C TYR A 326 10.96 -1.98 -7.53
#